data_37356c6b11193f9a0b0890c173fe98c4
#
_entry.id   37356c6b11193f9a0b0890c173fe98c4
#
_cell.length_a   1.000
_cell.length_b   1.000
_cell.length_c   1.000
_cell.angle_alpha   90.00
_cell.angle_beta   90.00
_cell.angle_gamma   90.00
#
_symmetry.space_group_name_H-M   'P 1'
#
loop_
_entity.id
_entity.type
_entity.pdbx_description
1 polymer ?
#
loop_
_entity_poly.entity_id
_entity_poly.type
_entity_poly.pdbx_seq_one_letter_code
_entity_poly.pdbx_strand_id
1 'polypeptide(L)'
;MSKGPGLFSDIGKKAKDLLTKDYNSDQKFTVSTYSDAGVALTSTAVKKGGLSTGDIVTQYKYKNTVVDVKVDTESKISTTFTINEIVPSTKTIASFKVPDYNSGKLEVQYFHDHATFTTAIALNQSPAIDFSATIGTPTIAFGAEGGYDTTSGNFTKYTAGISVNKPDQSASIILGDKGDSIRASYVHFLDVLKRTATVGEITRKFSTNENTFTVGGSYAIDLLTVVKAKLNNHGKLGALLQHEVIPKSLLTISGEIDTKALDKNPRFGVAIALKP
;
A
#
# COMPACT_ATOMS: atom_id res chain seq x y z
N MET A 1 10.75 12.69 10.74
CA MET A 1 10.81 11.22 10.81
C MET A 1 10.20 10.82 12.13
N SER A 2 9.25 9.87 12.17
CA SER A 2 8.73 9.35 13.43
C SER A 2 9.88 8.73 14.23
N LYS A 3 10.02 9.10 15.49
CA LYS A 3 11.04 8.53 16.38
C LYS A 3 10.69 7.11 16.82
N GLY A 4 9.45 6.66 16.56
CA GLY A 4 8.90 5.38 17.01
C GLY A 4 8.93 4.26 15.96
N PRO A 5 8.37 3.07 16.30
CA PRO A 5 8.43 1.85 15.49
C PRO A 5 7.61 1.91 14.17
N GLY A 6 6.83 2.96 13.94
CA GLY A 6 5.90 3.05 12.81
C GLY A 6 4.59 2.31 13.05
N LEU A 7 3.73 2.27 12.03
CA LEU A 7 2.45 1.58 12.07
C LEU A 7 2.63 0.07 11.84
N PHE A 8 1.67 -0.73 12.31
CA PHE A 8 1.64 -2.18 12.00
C PHE A 8 1.66 -2.43 10.49
N SER A 9 0.95 -1.62 9.71
CA SER A 9 0.92 -1.69 8.24
C SER A 9 2.28 -1.46 7.55
N ASP A 10 3.28 -0.93 8.27
CA ASP A 10 4.63 -0.73 7.74
C ASP A 10 5.49 -1.99 7.86
N ILE A 11 5.07 -2.99 8.67
CA ILE A 11 5.72 -4.29 8.79
C ILE A 11 5.58 -5.03 7.44
N GLY A 12 6.73 -5.37 6.82
CA GLY A 12 6.77 -6.06 5.53
C GLY A 12 6.45 -5.19 4.29
N LYS A 13 6.14 -3.91 4.48
CA LYS A 13 5.74 -3.00 3.39
C LYS A 13 6.82 -2.85 2.31
N LYS A 14 8.09 -2.78 2.69
CA LYS A 14 9.20 -2.64 1.72
C LYS A 14 9.29 -3.79 0.74
N ALA A 15 9.14 -5.04 1.23
CA ALA A 15 9.11 -6.23 0.37
C ALA A 15 7.86 -6.23 -0.51
N LYS A 16 6.69 -5.97 0.09
CA LYS A 16 5.43 -5.87 -0.64
C LYS A 16 5.49 -4.82 -1.75
N ASP A 17 6.03 -3.64 -1.47
CA ASP A 17 6.14 -2.57 -2.47
C ASP A 17 7.05 -2.97 -3.64
N LEU A 18 8.17 -3.63 -3.38
CA LEU A 18 9.06 -4.11 -4.45
C LEU A 18 8.40 -5.20 -5.32
N LEU A 19 7.61 -6.10 -4.71
CA LEU A 19 7.01 -7.24 -5.41
C LEU A 19 5.65 -6.93 -6.05
N THR A 20 4.93 -5.89 -5.59
CA THR A 20 3.55 -5.65 -6.04
C THR A 20 3.29 -4.27 -6.63
N LYS A 21 4.01 -3.25 -6.14
CA LYS A 21 3.75 -1.87 -6.55
C LYS A 21 4.16 -1.63 -7.99
N ASP A 22 3.25 -0.99 -8.76
CA ASP A 22 3.40 -0.59 -10.16
C ASP A 22 3.36 -1.74 -11.19
N TYR A 23 3.21 -3.01 -10.76
CA TYR A 23 2.90 -4.13 -11.63
C TYR A 23 1.43 -4.10 -12.04
N ASN A 24 1.10 -3.22 -12.96
CA ASN A 24 -0.28 -3.07 -13.46
C ASN A 24 -0.48 -3.95 -14.69
N SER A 25 -1.67 -4.53 -14.82
CA SER A 25 -2.11 -5.21 -16.04
C SER A 25 -3.08 -4.37 -16.88
N ASP A 26 -3.23 -3.10 -16.53
CA ASP A 26 -4.25 -2.21 -17.05
C ASP A 26 -3.60 -0.98 -17.73
N GLN A 27 -4.37 -0.28 -18.55
CA GLN A 27 -3.96 1.04 -19.06
C GLN A 27 -4.40 2.10 -18.06
N LYS A 28 -3.43 2.87 -17.54
CA LYS A 28 -3.68 3.91 -16.54
C LYS A 28 -3.08 5.23 -16.97
N PHE A 29 -3.88 6.27 -16.94
CA PHE A 29 -3.44 7.64 -17.20
C PHE A 29 -3.77 8.52 -16.00
N THR A 30 -2.78 9.24 -15.48
CA THR A 30 -2.93 10.11 -14.30
C THR A 30 -2.32 11.47 -14.61
N VAL A 31 -3.05 12.54 -14.31
CA VAL A 31 -2.55 13.91 -14.34
C VAL A 31 -2.73 14.52 -12.96
N SER A 32 -1.66 15.11 -12.44
CA SER A 32 -1.70 15.78 -11.13
C SER A 32 -1.20 17.21 -11.28
N THR A 33 -1.99 18.17 -10.81
CA THR A 33 -1.63 19.58 -10.78
C THR A 33 -1.65 20.10 -9.34
N TYR A 34 -0.84 21.08 -9.06
CA TYR A 34 -0.70 21.69 -7.73
C TYR A 34 -0.87 23.18 -7.85
N SER A 35 -1.65 23.77 -6.94
CA SER A 35 -1.80 25.22 -6.81
C SER A 35 -1.01 25.72 -5.59
N ASP A 36 -0.49 26.92 -5.68
CA ASP A 36 0.18 27.62 -4.59
C ASP A 36 -0.76 27.84 -3.38
N ALA A 37 -2.07 27.80 -3.60
CA ALA A 37 -3.09 27.90 -2.55
C ALA A 37 -3.26 26.58 -1.73
N GLY A 38 -2.39 25.57 -1.93
CA GLY A 38 -2.45 24.29 -1.19
C GLY A 38 -3.50 23.31 -1.71
N VAL A 39 -3.97 23.51 -2.94
CA VAL A 39 -4.89 22.57 -3.63
C VAL A 39 -4.09 21.70 -4.57
N ALA A 40 -4.26 20.39 -4.45
CA ALA A 40 -3.79 19.42 -5.43
C ALA A 40 -4.98 18.79 -6.14
N LEU A 41 -4.94 18.72 -7.46
CA LEU A 41 -5.94 18.04 -8.27
C LEU A 41 -5.28 16.87 -8.98
N THR A 42 -5.85 15.69 -8.84
CA THR A 42 -5.39 14.49 -9.54
C THR A 42 -6.56 13.86 -10.27
N SER A 43 -6.43 13.71 -11.58
CA SER A 43 -7.37 12.97 -12.42
C SER A 43 -6.73 11.66 -12.85
N THR A 44 -7.45 10.56 -12.70
CA THR A 44 -7.01 9.22 -13.09
C THR A 44 -8.04 8.58 -14.00
N ALA A 45 -7.59 8.04 -15.12
CA ALA A 45 -8.38 7.19 -16.00
C ALA A 45 -7.74 5.80 -16.06
N VAL A 46 -8.55 4.76 -15.93
CA VAL A 46 -8.11 3.35 -15.98
C VAL A 46 -8.98 2.61 -16.98
N LYS A 47 -8.35 1.86 -17.90
CA LYS A 47 -9.05 0.93 -18.78
C LYS A 47 -8.59 -0.49 -18.47
N LYS A 48 -9.56 -1.32 -18.07
CA LYS A 48 -9.36 -2.71 -17.68
C LYS A 48 -10.37 -3.62 -18.37
N GLY A 49 -9.90 -4.59 -19.15
CA GLY A 49 -10.79 -5.59 -19.77
C GLY A 49 -11.93 -4.98 -20.60
N GLY A 50 -11.72 -3.84 -21.27
CA GLY A 50 -12.75 -3.12 -22.04
C GLY A 50 -13.58 -2.12 -21.24
N LEU A 51 -13.60 -2.19 -19.90
CA LEU A 51 -14.26 -1.21 -19.04
C LEU A 51 -13.33 -0.01 -18.80
N SER A 52 -13.86 1.19 -18.95
CA SER A 52 -13.17 2.45 -18.64
C SER A 52 -13.78 3.07 -17.39
N THR A 53 -12.95 3.35 -16.42
CA THR A 53 -13.31 4.03 -15.17
C THR A 53 -12.39 5.22 -14.98
N GLY A 54 -12.87 6.24 -14.30
CA GLY A 54 -12.05 7.40 -13.99
C GLY A 54 -12.41 7.94 -12.61
N ASP A 55 -11.48 8.67 -12.05
CA ASP A 55 -11.70 9.42 -10.81
C ASP A 55 -10.97 10.76 -10.82
N ILE A 56 -11.52 11.69 -10.08
CA ILE A 56 -10.92 12.99 -9.81
C ILE A 56 -10.79 13.10 -8.30
N VAL A 57 -9.57 13.34 -7.84
CA VAL A 57 -9.25 13.59 -6.44
C VAL A 57 -8.81 15.02 -6.28
N THR A 58 -9.50 15.76 -5.42
CA THR A 58 -9.08 17.09 -5.00
C THR A 58 -8.61 17.01 -3.55
N GLN A 59 -7.38 17.42 -3.32
CA GLN A 59 -6.81 17.51 -1.98
C GLN A 59 -6.62 18.99 -1.62
N TYR A 60 -7.13 19.38 -0.48
CA TYR A 60 -6.93 20.69 0.09
C TYR A 60 -6.22 20.57 1.43
N LYS A 61 -5.10 21.27 1.56
CA LYS A 61 -4.32 21.30 2.81
C LYS A 61 -4.39 22.68 3.44
N TYR A 62 -4.88 22.74 4.66
CA TYR A 62 -4.91 23.95 5.46
C TYR A 62 -4.41 23.68 6.87
N LYS A 63 -3.29 24.31 7.24
CA LYS A 63 -2.60 24.10 8.54
C LYS A 63 -2.34 22.60 8.77
N ASN A 64 -2.94 22.02 9.82
CA ASN A 64 -2.82 20.62 10.23
C ASN A 64 -3.95 19.74 9.69
N THR A 65 -4.85 20.28 8.86
CA THR A 65 -5.98 19.57 8.28
C THR A 65 -5.75 19.33 6.79
N VAL A 66 -6.01 18.11 6.33
CA VAL A 66 -6.05 17.75 4.91
C VAL A 66 -7.43 17.19 4.62
N VAL A 67 -8.05 17.71 3.56
CA VAL A 67 -9.35 17.26 3.07
C VAL A 67 -9.14 16.68 1.67
N ASP A 68 -9.46 15.41 1.51
CA ASP A 68 -9.43 14.71 0.23
C ASP A 68 -10.86 14.43 -0.22
N VAL A 69 -11.22 14.90 -1.40
CA VAL A 69 -12.52 14.59 -2.03
C VAL A 69 -12.24 13.85 -3.32
N LYS A 70 -12.76 12.65 -3.43
CA LYS A 70 -12.66 11.80 -4.62
C LYS A 70 -14.04 11.61 -5.22
N VAL A 71 -14.19 11.88 -6.50
CA VAL A 71 -15.38 11.61 -7.30
C VAL A 71 -15.00 10.60 -8.37
N ASP A 72 -15.75 9.51 -8.48
CA ASP A 72 -15.53 8.49 -9.50
C ASP A 72 -16.62 8.52 -10.59
N THR A 73 -16.39 7.79 -11.68
CA THR A 73 -17.34 7.68 -12.81
C THR A 73 -18.62 6.91 -12.46
N GLU A 74 -18.69 6.26 -11.28
CA GLU A 74 -19.89 5.62 -10.75
C GLU A 74 -20.74 6.58 -9.90
N SER A 75 -20.43 7.88 -9.95
CA SER A 75 -21.09 8.94 -9.15
C SER A 75 -20.94 8.74 -7.64
N LYS A 76 -19.92 8.01 -7.19
CA LYS A 76 -19.59 7.89 -5.77
C LYS A 76 -18.63 9.00 -5.37
N ILE A 77 -18.97 9.69 -4.30
CA ILE A 77 -18.13 10.74 -3.71
C ILE A 77 -17.56 10.20 -2.41
N SER A 78 -16.24 10.10 -2.33
CA SER A 78 -15.53 9.70 -1.11
C SER A 78 -14.83 10.91 -0.53
N THR A 79 -15.12 11.25 0.71
CA THR A 79 -14.49 12.37 1.41
C THR A 79 -13.70 11.83 2.59
N THR A 80 -12.46 12.30 2.75
CA THR A 80 -11.59 11.95 3.86
C THR A 80 -11.03 13.21 4.48
N PHE A 81 -11.26 13.36 5.78
CA PHE A 81 -10.67 14.41 6.61
C PHE A 81 -9.53 13.83 7.41
N THR A 82 -8.36 14.38 7.26
CA THR A 82 -7.18 14.02 8.07
C THR A 82 -6.80 15.23 8.91
N ILE A 83 -6.83 15.10 10.23
CA ILE A 83 -6.46 16.15 11.16
C ILE A 83 -5.27 15.64 11.96
N ASN A 84 -4.15 16.36 11.88
CA ASN A 84 -2.97 16.05 12.65
C ASN A 84 -2.98 16.86 13.94
N GLU A 85 -2.58 16.23 15.05
CA GLU A 85 -2.33 16.92 16.32
C GLU A 85 -3.56 17.65 16.92
N ILE A 86 -4.75 17.02 16.88
CA ILE A 86 -5.86 17.45 17.75
C ILE A 86 -5.43 17.30 19.22
N VAL A 87 -4.77 16.18 19.51
CA VAL A 87 -4.02 15.92 20.74
C VAL A 87 -2.56 15.69 20.32
N PRO A 88 -1.57 16.10 21.12
CA PRO A 88 -0.16 15.87 20.79
C PRO A 88 0.10 14.41 20.34
N SER A 89 0.87 14.26 19.28
CA SER A 89 1.23 12.95 18.71
C SER A 89 0.05 12.10 18.19
N THR A 90 -1.11 12.71 17.90
CA THR A 90 -2.26 12.00 17.32
C THR A 90 -2.53 12.44 15.89
N LYS A 91 -3.06 11.49 15.11
CA LYS A 91 -3.63 11.74 13.79
C LYS A 91 -5.01 11.12 13.73
N THR A 92 -6.00 11.93 13.41
CA THR A 92 -7.40 11.50 13.29
C THR A 92 -7.81 11.55 11.84
N ILE A 93 -8.42 10.47 11.36
CA ILE A 93 -8.88 10.32 9.98
C ILE A 93 -10.36 9.95 10.02
N ALA A 94 -11.21 10.80 9.45
CA ALA A 94 -12.62 10.52 9.25
C ALA A 94 -12.92 10.39 7.76
N SER A 95 -13.59 9.34 7.36
CA SER A 95 -13.94 9.10 5.96
C SER A 95 -15.38 8.66 5.82
N PHE A 96 -16.03 9.07 4.73
CA PHE A 96 -17.37 8.64 4.35
C PHE A 96 -17.52 8.64 2.83
N LYS A 97 -18.51 7.90 2.33
CA LYS A 97 -18.84 7.82 0.91
C LYS A 97 -20.33 8.12 0.70
N VAL A 98 -20.64 8.89 -0.32
CA VAL A 98 -21.99 9.18 -0.76
C VAL A 98 -22.20 8.44 -2.09
N PRO A 99 -23.33 7.75 -2.30
CA PRO A 99 -24.56 7.71 -1.48
C PRO A 99 -24.57 6.64 -0.37
N ASP A 100 -23.46 5.94 -0.08
CA ASP A 100 -23.42 4.90 0.95
C ASP A 100 -23.27 5.52 2.36
N TYR A 101 -24.39 5.75 3.03
CA TYR A 101 -24.44 6.34 4.38
C TYR A 101 -23.87 5.41 5.47
N ASN A 102 -23.67 4.12 5.19
CA ASN A 102 -23.09 3.16 6.13
C ASN A 102 -21.54 3.07 6.00
N SER A 103 -20.95 3.84 5.10
CA SER A 103 -19.50 3.82 4.82
C SER A 103 -18.66 4.68 5.76
N GLY A 104 -19.29 5.36 6.72
CA GLY A 104 -18.60 6.20 7.69
C GLY A 104 -17.54 5.41 8.46
N LYS A 105 -16.32 5.95 8.57
CA LYS A 105 -15.22 5.36 9.33
C LYS A 105 -14.45 6.46 10.05
N LEU A 106 -14.18 6.23 11.33
CA LEU A 106 -13.30 7.07 12.13
C LEU A 106 -12.08 6.26 12.52
N GLU A 107 -10.91 6.81 12.26
CA GLU A 107 -9.62 6.18 12.62
C GLU A 107 -8.80 7.18 13.44
N VAL A 108 -8.24 6.71 14.54
CA VAL A 108 -7.34 7.46 15.40
C VAL A 108 -6.02 6.73 15.50
N GLN A 109 -4.94 7.41 15.21
CA GLN A 109 -3.58 6.93 15.33
C GLN A 109 -2.85 7.75 16.40
N TYR A 110 -2.23 7.07 17.35
CA TYR A 110 -1.40 7.67 18.39
C TYR A 110 0.04 7.22 18.22
N PHE A 111 0.96 8.18 18.19
CA PHE A 111 2.38 7.95 17.96
C PHE A 111 3.18 8.28 19.23
N HIS A 112 3.85 7.30 19.78
CA HIS A 112 4.80 7.46 20.88
C HIS A 112 6.20 7.01 20.42
N ASP A 113 7.25 7.42 21.11
CA ASP A 113 8.64 7.10 20.74
C ASP A 113 8.94 5.59 20.69
N HIS A 114 8.19 4.79 21.45
CA HIS A 114 8.38 3.34 21.54
C HIS A 114 7.13 2.52 21.20
N ALA A 115 6.01 3.17 20.88
CA ALA A 115 4.76 2.47 20.58
C ALA A 115 3.90 3.28 19.60
N THR A 116 3.10 2.61 18.81
CA THR A 116 2.09 3.22 17.97
C THR A 116 0.80 2.44 18.10
N PHE A 117 -0.31 3.13 18.30
CA PHE A 117 -1.64 2.53 18.41
C PHE A 117 -2.53 3.08 17.31
N THR A 118 -3.30 2.22 16.69
CA THR A 118 -4.34 2.62 15.72
C THR A 118 -5.64 1.95 16.11
N THR A 119 -6.70 2.73 16.16
CA THR A 119 -8.06 2.22 16.33
C THR A 119 -8.94 2.81 15.25
N ALA A 120 -9.72 1.99 14.58
CA ALA A 120 -10.65 2.41 13.55
C ALA A 120 -12.03 1.80 13.81
N ILE A 121 -13.06 2.62 13.72
CA ILE A 121 -14.45 2.24 14.01
C ILE A 121 -15.30 2.57 12.79
N ALA A 122 -16.05 1.59 12.30
CA ALA A 122 -17.08 1.81 11.28
C ALA A 122 -18.29 2.48 11.93
N LEU A 123 -18.77 3.58 11.33
CA LEU A 123 -19.91 4.37 11.83
C LEU A 123 -21.20 3.90 11.16
N ASN A 124 -21.56 2.66 11.38
CA ASN A 124 -22.79 2.04 10.88
C ASN A 124 -23.59 1.44 12.04
N GLN A 125 -24.76 0.84 11.74
CA GLN A 125 -25.63 0.22 12.76
C GLN A 125 -24.96 -0.96 13.48
N SER A 126 -23.95 -1.58 12.85
CA SER A 126 -23.21 -2.73 13.38
C SER A 126 -21.72 -2.42 13.30
N PRO A 127 -21.17 -1.66 14.26
CA PRO A 127 -19.78 -1.18 14.18
C PRO A 127 -18.78 -2.33 14.15
N ALA A 128 -17.94 -2.36 13.12
CA ALA A 128 -16.72 -3.15 13.15
C ALA A 128 -15.60 -2.28 13.73
N ILE A 129 -14.81 -2.88 14.62
CA ILE A 129 -13.69 -2.21 15.28
C ILE A 129 -12.41 -2.90 14.83
N ASP A 130 -11.53 -2.13 14.20
CA ASP A 130 -10.17 -2.55 13.90
C ASP A 130 -9.22 -1.88 14.89
N PHE A 131 -8.28 -2.64 15.42
CA PHE A 131 -7.23 -2.10 16.28
C PHE A 131 -5.89 -2.68 15.89
N SER A 132 -4.84 -1.90 16.04
CA SER A 132 -3.47 -2.37 15.91
C SER A 132 -2.56 -1.67 16.90
N ALA A 133 -1.52 -2.37 17.31
CA ALA A 133 -0.48 -1.87 18.18
C ALA A 133 0.89 -2.29 17.63
N THR A 134 1.85 -1.39 17.71
CA THR A 134 3.24 -1.68 17.37
C THR A 134 4.13 -1.16 18.48
N ILE A 135 5.06 -1.96 18.92
CA ILE A 135 5.99 -1.63 20.02
C ILE A 135 7.42 -1.85 19.51
N GLY A 136 8.33 -1.00 19.91
CA GLY A 136 9.76 -1.16 19.59
C GLY A 136 10.45 0.15 19.28
N THR A 137 11.37 0.08 18.35
CA THR A 137 12.20 1.18 17.86
C THR A 137 12.05 1.31 16.34
N PRO A 138 12.57 2.37 15.71
CA PRO A 138 12.61 2.45 14.25
C PRO A 138 13.34 1.28 13.58
N THR A 139 14.25 0.61 14.31
CA THR A 139 15.02 -0.52 13.81
C THR A 139 14.32 -1.85 14.02
N ILE A 140 13.69 -2.09 15.17
CA ILE A 140 13.02 -3.35 15.49
C ILE A 140 11.60 -3.01 15.96
N ALA A 141 10.62 -3.58 15.29
CA ALA A 141 9.22 -3.38 15.61
C ALA A 141 8.48 -4.71 15.72
N PHE A 142 7.71 -4.85 16.79
CA PHE A 142 6.76 -5.93 17.02
C PHE A 142 5.37 -5.34 16.94
N GLY A 143 4.45 -5.98 16.24
CA GLY A 143 3.11 -5.48 16.15
C GLY A 143 2.07 -6.56 16.05
N ALA A 144 0.84 -6.19 16.39
CA ALA A 144 -0.33 -7.02 16.20
C ALA A 144 -1.50 -6.15 15.74
N GLU A 145 -2.40 -6.76 14.97
CA GLU A 145 -3.69 -6.16 14.60
C GLU A 145 -4.81 -7.14 14.84
N GLY A 146 -5.98 -6.62 15.13
CA GLY A 146 -7.21 -7.38 15.25
C GLY A 146 -8.39 -6.61 14.70
N GLY A 147 -9.41 -7.33 14.24
CA GLY A 147 -10.71 -6.79 13.88
C GLY A 147 -11.79 -7.52 14.66
N TYR A 148 -12.73 -6.79 15.17
CA TYR A 148 -13.87 -7.32 15.94
C TYR A 148 -15.18 -6.82 15.31
N ASP A 149 -16.08 -7.73 15.05
CA ASP A 149 -17.42 -7.42 14.57
C ASP A 149 -18.40 -7.49 15.75
N THR A 150 -19.02 -6.36 16.07
CA THR A 150 -19.94 -6.26 17.20
C THR A 150 -21.25 -7.00 16.98
N THR A 151 -21.64 -7.27 15.71
CA THR A 151 -22.87 -7.99 15.40
C THR A 151 -22.73 -9.48 15.64
N SER A 152 -21.66 -10.07 15.14
CA SER A 152 -21.41 -11.50 15.28
C SER A 152 -20.71 -11.86 16.60
N GLY A 153 -20.16 -10.86 17.32
CA GLY A 153 -19.39 -11.07 18.53
C GLY A 153 -18.05 -11.78 18.30
N ASN A 154 -17.55 -11.80 17.05
CA ASN A 154 -16.40 -12.57 16.67
C ASN A 154 -15.23 -11.70 16.19
N PHE A 155 -14.01 -12.21 16.39
CA PHE A 155 -12.83 -11.64 15.73
C PHE A 155 -12.85 -11.96 14.24
N THR A 156 -12.87 -10.92 13.42
CA THR A 156 -12.87 -11.02 11.94
C THR A 156 -11.48 -11.26 11.39
N LYS A 157 -10.46 -10.69 12.03
CA LYS A 157 -9.03 -10.89 11.70
C LYS A 157 -8.18 -10.81 12.97
N TYR A 158 -7.06 -11.49 12.96
CA TYR A 158 -5.92 -11.22 13.84
C TYR A 158 -4.64 -11.58 13.12
N THR A 159 -3.65 -10.71 13.24
CA THR A 159 -2.37 -10.79 12.56
C THR A 159 -1.31 -10.31 13.53
N ALA A 160 -0.16 -10.95 13.54
CA ALA A 160 0.99 -10.51 14.31
C ALA A 160 2.22 -10.44 13.39
N GLY A 161 3.15 -9.57 13.71
CA GLY A 161 4.35 -9.43 12.89
C GLY A 161 5.52 -8.82 13.63
N ILE A 162 6.69 -9.09 13.10
CA ILE A 162 7.94 -8.50 13.53
C ILE A 162 8.68 -7.96 12.30
N SER A 163 9.34 -6.84 12.44
CA SER A 163 10.27 -6.33 11.43
C SER A 163 11.58 -5.83 12.03
N VAL A 164 12.62 -6.00 11.25
CA VAL A 164 13.95 -5.44 11.51
C VAL A 164 14.31 -4.56 10.33
N ASN A 165 14.49 -3.26 10.57
CA ASN A 165 14.77 -2.27 9.54
C ASN A 165 16.13 -1.65 9.81
N LYS A 166 17.09 -1.93 8.94
CA LYS A 166 18.37 -1.22 8.87
C LYS A 166 18.37 -0.27 7.66
N PRO A 167 19.34 0.63 7.53
CA PRO A 167 19.41 1.56 6.40
C PRO A 167 19.42 0.86 5.03
N ASP A 168 20.15 -0.26 4.93
CA ASP A 168 20.40 -1.05 3.73
C ASP A 168 19.60 -2.36 3.67
N GLN A 169 18.96 -2.76 4.76
CA GLN A 169 18.29 -4.06 4.85
C GLN A 169 16.93 -3.93 5.55
N SER A 170 16.01 -4.80 5.20
CA SER A 170 14.73 -4.94 5.91
C SER A 170 14.29 -6.39 5.90
N ALA A 171 13.99 -6.93 7.06
CA ALA A 171 13.42 -8.26 7.21
C ALA A 171 12.09 -8.18 7.96
N SER A 172 11.15 -9.04 7.61
CA SER A 172 9.90 -9.15 8.35
C SER A 172 9.34 -10.56 8.36
N ILE A 173 8.63 -10.89 9.42
CA ILE A 173 7.83 -12.11 9.54
C ILE A 173 6.44 -11.68 9.99
N ILE A 174 5.41 -12.16 9.30
CA ILE A 174 4.01 -11.85 9.57
C ILE A 174 3.24 -13.17 9.66
N LEU A 175 2.54 -13.38 10.76
CA LEU A 175 1.57 -14.44 10.94
C LEU A 175 0.19 -13.82 10.66
N GLY A 176 -0.44 -14.22 9.58
CA GLY A 176 -1.70 -13.68 9.08
C GLY A 176 -2.82 -14.70 8.99
N ASP A 177 -3.94 -14.30 8.37
CA ASP A 177 -5.10 -15.15 8.10
C ASP A 177 -5.57 -15.94 9.32
N LYS A 178 -5.66 -15.28 10.49
CA LYS A 178 -6.02 -15.90 11.77
C LYS A 178 -5.08 -17.03 12.19
N GLY A 179 -3.78 -16.92 11.86
CA GLY A 179 -2.77 -17.93 12.15
C GLY A 179 -2.61 -18.98 11.05
N ASP A 180 -3.39 -18.93 9.97
CA ASP A 180 -3.31 -19.90 8.87
C ASP A 180 -2.18 -19.62 7.87
N SER A 181 -1.59 -18.42 7.89
CA SER A 181 -0.49 -18.10 6.99
C SER A 181 0.70 -17.50 7.73
N ILE A 182 1.91 -17.87 7.30
CA ILE A 182 3.15 -17.21 7.70
C ILE A 182 3.84 -16.66 6.45
N ARG A 183 4.26 -15.40 6.52
CA ARG A 183 5.00 -14.72 5.48
C ARG A 183 6.31 -14.20 6.04
N ALA A 184 7.43 -14.64 5.48
CA ALA A 184 8.75 -14.11 5.78
C ALA A 184 9.31 -13.40 4.56
N SER A 185 9.84 -12.21 4.73
CA SER A 185 10.43 -11.42 3.64
C SER A 185 11.74 -10.78 4.06
N TYR A 186 12.64 -10.63 3.06
CA TYR A 186 13.91 -9.96 3.21
C TYR A 186 14.17 -9.08 2.00
N VAL A 187 14.62 -7.86 2.27
CA VAL A 187 15.00 -6.85 1.26
C VAL A 187 16.41 -6.38 1.54
N HIS A 188 17.22 -6.32 0.50
CA HIS A 188 18.55 -5.72 0.56
C HIS A 188 18.65 -4.59 -0.46
N PHE A 189 18.96 -3.37 0.00
CA PHE A 189 19.19 -2.19 -0.83
C PHE A 189 20.67 -2.11 -1.16
N LEU A 190 20.99 -2.06 -2.44
CA LEU A 190 22.37 -2.05 -2.95
C LEU A 190 22.88 -0.63 -3.19
N ASP A 191 22.01 0.36 -3.17
CA ASP A 191 22.35 1.76 -3.36
C ASP A 191 21.75 2.66 -2.26
N VAL A 192 22.37 3.81 -2.05
CA VAL A 192 21.96 4.81 -1.04
C VAL A 192 20.57 5.40 -1.37
N LEU A 193 20.24 5.55 -2.63
CA LEU A 193 18.95 6.06 -3.10
C LEU A 193 17.83 5.02 -3.04
N LYS A 194 18.16 3.77 -2.66
CA LYS A 194 17.22 2.64 -2.55
C LYS A 194 16.45 2.33 -3.84
N ARG A 195 17.06 2.61 -4.98
CA ARG A 195 16.49 2.35 -6.31
C ARG A 195 16.91 0.98 -6.85
N THR A 196 18.08 0.48 -6.38
CA THR A 196 18.57 -0.86 -6.66
C THR A 196 18.42 -1.71 -5.41
N ALA A 197 17.63 -2.78 -5.50
CA ALA A 197 17.32 -3.64 -4.37
C ALA A 197 17.00 -5.05 -4.84
N THR A 198 17.26 -6.03 -3.96
CA THR A 198 16.83 -7.41 -4.11
C THR A 198 15.83 -7.77 -3.03
N VAL A 199 14.88 -8.65 -3.33
CA VAL A 199 13.85 -9.08 -2.39
C VAL A 199 13.57 -10.56 -2.54
N GLY A 200 13.41 -11.25 -1.41
CA GLY A 200 12.90 -12.60 -1.32
C GLY A 200 11.73 -12.65 -0.36
N GLU A 201 10.70 -13.37 -0.71
CA GLU A 201 9.51 -13.60 0.14
C GLU A 201 9.12 -15.08 0.08
N ILE A 202 8.84 -15.65 1.24
CA ILE A 202 8.28 -16.99 1.40
C ILE A 202 6.95 -16.83 2.13
N THR A 203 5.88 -17.38 1.56
CA THR A 203 4.58 -17.47 2.19
C THR A 203 4.20 -18.94 2.30
N ARG A 204 3.86 -19.39 3.50
CA ARG A 204 3.29 -20.72 3.75
C ARG A 204 1.85 -20.57 4.22
N LYS A 205 0.95 -21.30 3.61
CA LYS A 205 -0.44 -21.44 4.05
C LYS A 205 -0.62 -22.82 4.65
N PHE A 206 -1.01 -22.87 5.93
CA PHE A 206 -1.06 -24.14 6.70
C PHE A 206 -2.25 -25.00 6.29
N SER A 207 -3.43 -24.40 6.08
CA SER A 207 -4.65 -25.10 5.71
C SER A 207 -4.54 -25.86 4.38
N THR A 208 -3.85 -25.28 3.39
CA THR A 208 -3.66 -25.88 2.07
C THR A 208 -2.31 -26.55 1.90
N ASN A 209 -1.41 -26.43 2.92
CA ASN A 209 -0.02 -26.88 2.86
C ASN A 209 0.75 -26.32 1.64
N GLU A 210 0.38 -25.12 1.20
CA GLU A 210 0.97 -24.49 0.03
C GLU A 210 2.13 -23.58 0.44
N ASN A 211 3.25 -23.69 -0.29
CA ASN A 211 4.40 -22.83 -0.14
C ASN A 211 4.58 -21.99 -1.41
N THR A 212 4.53 -20.68 -1.25
CA THR A 212 4.84 -19.74 -2.33
C THR A 212 6.17 -19.06 -2.03
N PHE A 213 7.12 -19.21 -2.93
CA PHE A 213 8.40 -18.53 -2.89
C PHE A 213 8.46 -17.52 -4.03
N THR A 214 8.76 -16.26 -3.73
CA THR A 214 8.87 -15.18 -4.70
C THR A 214 10.20 -14.48 -4.53
N VAL A 215 10.93 -14.34 -5.62
CA VAL A 215 12.14 -13.50 -5.68
C VAL A 215 11.92 -12.35 -6.65
N GLY A 216 12.55 -11.24 -6.38
CA GLY A 216 12.47 -10.09 -7.27
C GLY A 216 13.52 -9.05 -6.94
N GLY A 217 13.47 -7.96 -7.67
CA GLY A 217 14.35 -6.84 -7.43
C GLY A 217 14.02 -5.64 -8.29
N SER A 218 14.69 -4.55 -7.99
CA SER A 218 14.73 -3.34 -8.79
C SER A 218 16.18 -3.01 -9.13
N TYR A 219 16.39 -2.47 -10.32
CA TYR A 219 17.69 -2.02 -10.79
C TYR A 219 17.55 -0.65 -11.46
N ALA A 220 18.27 0.33 -10.97
CA ALA A 220 18.38 1.64 -11.60
C ALA A 220 19.40 1.56 -12.74
N ILE A 221 18.93 1.60 -13.98
CA ILE A 221 19.79 1.64 -15.16
C ILE A 221 20.50 3.00 -15.22
N ASP A 222 19.73 4.06 -14.97
CA ASP A 222 20.20 5.43 -14.90
C ASP A 222 19.38 6.26 -13.88
N LEU A 223 19.60 7.58 -13.82
CA LEU A 223 18.88 8.45 -12.90
C LEU A 223 17.36 8.56 -13.20
N LEU A 224 16.95 8.29 -14.42
CA LEU A 224 15.57 8.42 -14.89
C LEU A 224 14.87 7.08 -15.09
N THR A 225 15.62 5.97 -15.15
CA THR A 225 15.10 4.65 -15.54
C THR A 225 15.31 3.62 -14.44
N VAL A 226 14.25 2.94 -14.06
CA VAL A 226 14.27 1.80 -13.15
C VAL A 226 13.57 0.62 -13.77
N VAL A 227 14.18 -0.55 -13.72
CA VAL A 227 13.58 -1.84 -14.09
C VAL A 227 13.31 -2.63 -12.83
N LYS A 228 12.15 -3.28 -12.76
CA LYS A 228 11.86 -4.26 -11.72
C LYS A 228 11.48 -5.58 -12.36
N ALA A 229 11.84 -6.67 -11.70
CA ALA A 229 11.41 -8.01 -12.11
C ALA A 229 11.10 -8.86 -10.87
N LYS A 230 10.19 -9.81 -11.03
CA LYS A 230 9.84 -10.81 -10.02
C LYS A 230 9.53 -12.14 -10.65
N LEU A 231 9.81 -13.21 -9.93
CA LEU A 231 9.47 -14.58 -10.31
C LEU A 231 9.01 -15.35 -9.08
N ASN A 232 8.00 -16.18 -9.22
CA ASN A 232 7.59 -17.09 -8.17
C ASN A 232 7.73 -18.56 -8.59
N ASN A 233 7.66 -19.47 -7.62
CA ASN A 233 7.75 -20.93 -7.86
C ASN A 233 6.57 -21.51 -8.65
N HIS A 234 5.48 -20.76 -8.81
CA HIS A 234 4.35 -21.13 -9.66
C HIS A 234 4.59 -20.79 -11.14
N GLY A 235 5.73 -20.16 -11.46
CA GLY A 235 6.10 -19.80 -12.82
C GLY A 235 5.57 -18.44 -13.27
N LYS A 236 5.03 -17.61 -12.37
CA LYS A 236 4.62 -16.26 -12.74
C LYS A 236 5.83 -15.34 -12.75
N LEU A 237 6.19 -14.86 -13.93
CA LEU A 237 7.21 -13.87 -14.19
C LEU A 237 6.56 -12.52 -14.42
N GLY A 238 6.91 -11.53 -13.63
CA GLY A 238 6.51 -10.13 -13.82
C GLY A 238 7.74 -9.27 -14.08
N ALA A 239 7.63 -8.35 -15.02
CA ALA A 239 8.64 -7.33 -15.29
C ALA A 239 7.98 -5.97 -15.48
N LEU A 240 8.66 -4.92 -15.10
CA LEU A 240 8.26 -3.54 -15.38
C LEU A 240 9.45 -2.65 -15.65
N LEU A 241 9.24 -1.67 -16.52
CA LEU A 241 10.14 -0.57 -16.80
C LEU A 241 9.45 0.72 -16.38
N GLN A 242 10.14 1.55 -15.62
CA GLN A 242 9.70 2.86 -15.20
C GLN A 242 10.71 3.90 -15.70
N HIS A 243 10.23 4.86 -16.50
CA HIS A 243 11.06 5.92 -17.06
C HIS A 243 10.46 7.29 -16.78
N GLU A 244 11.28 8.21 -16.31
CA GLU A 244 10.89 9.61 -16.13
C GLU A 244 11.06 10.36 -17.45
N VAL A 245 9.95 10.62 -18.15
CA VAL A 245 9.94 11.24 -19.50
C VAL A 245 10.17 12.75 -19.42
N ILE A 246 9.56 13.38 -18.43
CA ILE A 246 9.68 14.80 -18.10
C ILE A 246 9.83 14.88 -16.57
N PRO A 247 10.50 15.89 -16.01
CA PRO A 247 10.65 16.00 -14.55
C PRO A 247 9.35 15.75 -13.80
N LYS A 248 9.37 14.80 -12.87
CA LYS A 248 8.22 14.33 -12.07
C LYS A 248 7.12 13.58 -12.85
N SER A 249 7.30 13.30 -14.15
CA SER A 249 6.32 12.58 -14.98
C SER A 249 6.87 11.21 -15.37
N LEU A 250 6.14 10.16 -15.04
CA LEU A 250 6.58 8.78 -15.15
C LEU A 250 5.78 8.00 -16.18
N LEU A 251 6.49 7.29 -17.06
CA LEU A 251 5.94 6.23 -17.89
C LEU A 251 6.31 4.88 -17.25
N THR A 252 5.33 4.04 -17.03
CA THR A 252 5.51 2.68 -16.52
C THR A 252 4.94 1.70 -17.52
N ILE A 253 5.75 0.75 -17.98
CA ILE A 253 5.33 -0.36 -18.83
C ILE A 253 5.55 -1.64 -18.01
N SER A 254 4.53 -2.49 -17.89
CA SER A 254 4.61 -3.72 -17.12
C SER A 254 4.05 -4.90 -17.89
N GLY A 255 4.58 -6.09 -17.63
CA GLY A 255 4.11 -7.33 -18.21
C GLY A 255 4.18 -8.48 -17.19
N GLU A 256 3.22 -9.39 -17.25
CA GLU A 256 3.20 -10.62 -16.46
C GLU A 256 2.89 -11.82 -17.37
N ILE A 257 3.71 -12.84 -17.27
CA ILE A 257 3.63 -14.07 -18.05
C ILE A 257 3.62 -15.26 -17.10
N ASP A 258 2.78 -16.23 -17.36
CA ASP A 258 2.79 -17.54 -16.70
C ASP A 258 3.68 -18.50 -17.49
N THR A 259 4.89 -18.76 -17.01
CA THR A 259 5.87 -19.61 -17.72
C THR A 259 5.49 -21.10 -17.73
N LYS A 260 4.53 -21.51 -16.89
CA LYS A 260 3.99 -22.88 -16.83
C LYS A 260 2.73 -23.07 -17.67
N ALA A 261 2.14 -21.97 -18.14
CA ALA A 261 0.93 -21.97 -18.95
C ALA A 261 1.08 -20.91 -20.06
N LEU A 262 1.98 -21.18 -21.01
CA LEU A 262 2.31 -20.27 -22.12
C LEU A 262 1.15 -20.11 -23.12
N ASP A 263 0.15 -20.96 -23.06
CA ASP A 263 -1.13 -20.85 -23.78
C ASP A 263 -2.02 -19.73 -23.24
N LYS A 264 -1.79 -19.28 -22.02
CA LYS A 264 -2.50 -18.12 -21.47
C LYS A 264 -1.91 -16.82 -22.01
N ASN A 265 -2.80 -15.91 -22.41
CA ASN A 265 -2.39 -14.62 -22.88
C ASN A 265 -1.58 -13.86 -21.83
N PRO A 266 -0.39 -13.34 -22.18
CA PRO A 266 0.37 -12.47 -21.28
C PRO A 266 -0.43 -11.22 -20.95
N ARG A 267 -0.27 -10.72 -19.75
CA ARG A 267 -0.91 -9.47 -19.31
C ARG A 267 0.07 -8.33 -19.48
N PHE A 268 -0.37 -7.27 -20.15
CA PHE A 268 0.42 -6.05 -20.33
C PHE A 268 -0.31 -4.86 -19.74
N GLY A 269 0.43 -3.97 -19.14
CA GLY A 269 -0.05 -2.71 -18.59
C GLY A 269 0.84 -1.55 -18.98
N VAL A 270 0.21 -0.40 -19.17
CA VAL A 270 0.89 0.88 -19.41
C VAL A 270 0.30 1.91 -18.48
N ALA A 271 1.14 2.59 -17.72
CA ALA A 271 0.70 3.69 -16.87
C ALA A 271 1.52 4.96 -17.18
N ILE A 272 0.84 6.07 -17.35
CA ILE A 272 1.43 7.39 -17.54
C ILE A 272 0.96 8.27 -16.40
N ALA A 273 1.88 8.85 -15.66
CA ALA A 273 1.61 9.82 -14.61
C ALA A 273 2.30 11.15 -14.96
N LEU A 274 1.52 12.15 -15.28
CA LEU A 274 2.00 13.50 -15.60
C LEU A 274 1.85 14.44 -14.40
N LYS A 275 2.89 15.20 -14.13
CA LYS A 275 2.92 16.26 -13.10
C LYS A 275 3.52 17.50 -13.73
N PRO A 276 2.72 18.25 -14.49
CA PRO A 276 3.15 19.49 -15.12
C PRO A 276 3.54 20.56 -14.10
#